data_de8c2007092ab2c7423ea288b5f1c7da
#
_entry.id   de8c2007092ab2c7423ea288b5f1c7da
#
_cell.length_a   1.000
_cell.length_b   1.000
_cell.length_c   1.000
_cell.angle_alpha   90.00
_cell.angle_beta   90.00
_cell.angle_gamma   90.00
#
_symmetry.space_group_name_H-M   'P 1'
#
loop_
_entity.id
_entity.type
_entity.pdbx_description
1 polymer ?
#
loop_
_entity_poly.entity_id
_entity_poly.type
_entity_poly.pdbx_seq_one_letter_code
_entity_poly.pdbx_strand_id
1 'polypeptide(L)'
;MFSRTYRTTGGKAFFAVLMALLLVVTGCGGGGQQASEQKPAEQKPAEQAAGTSNSSDQSYTVKHAMGETTIKGTPQRVVMLTNQGEETLVALGVKPVGAVGSTVDPTKFFDFISKDMEGVKLVGTEGQPNLEAIAALKPDLILGMKFRHEKIYQQLSAIAPTVFVEEPRGDWKANFSLYAEAVNKKAEGEKIIADWNKRVEDFKAKAGDKLKTQVSVVRFMPGKVRIYYKDTFTGAIFKDLGLARPAAQDKEEFAAEVTKERIPEMDGDIMFYFTYETGKGEASKLEQEWTNDSLWKNLNVVKAGKAFKVDDTIWNTSGGVIAANKVLDELEGYIIGK
;
A
#
# COMPACT_ATOMS: atom_id res chain seq x y z
N MET A 1 11.02 -43.48 -18.94
CA MET A 1 10.72 -44.72 -18.20
C MET A 1 10.94 -44.46 -16.73
N PHE A 2 9.92 -44.33 -15.98
CA PHE A 2 9.56 -44.76 -14.64
C PHE A 2 8.40 -43.91 -14.13
N SER A 3 7.22 -44.48 -14.31
CA SER A 3 5.95 -44.04 -13.72
C SER A 3 5.92 -44.54 -12.27
N ARG A 4 5.44 -43.68 -11.37
CA ARG A 4 4.99 -44.14 -10.03
C ARG A 4 3.69 -43.43 -9.65
N THR A 5 2.62 -44.15 -9.94
CA THR A 5 1.27 -43.98 -9.39
C THR A 5 1.28 -44.24 -7.89
N TYR A 6 0.64 -43.42 -7.07
CA TYR A 6 0.18 -43.79 -5.73
C TYR A 6 -1.35 -43.70 -5.63
N ARG A 7 -1.88 -44.78 -5.16
CA ARG A 7 -3.29 -45.18 -5.08
C ARG A 7 -3.89 -44.70 -3.75
N THR A 8 -5.12 -44.25 -3.83
CA THR A 8 -6.03 -43.89 -2.72
C THR A 8 -6.55 -45.18 -2.01
N THR A 9 -6.68 -45.10 -0.69
CA THR A 9 -7.64 -45.88 0.16
C THR A 9 -7.93 -44.97 1.34
N GLY A 10 -9.09 -44.54 1.68
CA GLY A 10 -10.38 -45.17 1.90
C GLY A 10 -10.51 -45.56 3.38
N GLY A 11 -11.19 -44.80 4.22
CA GLY A 11 -11.45 -45.13 5.60
C GLY A 11 -12.48 -44.23 6.26
N LYS A 12 -13.77 -44.54 6.04
CA LYS A 12 -14.89 -43.98 6.83
C LYS A 12 -14.94 -44.69 8.18
N ALA A 13 -15.14 -44.00 9.27
CA ALA A 13 -15.74 -44.58 10.47
C ALA A 13 -16.62 -43.51 11.16
N PHE A 14 -17.88 -43.87 11.19
CA PHE A 14 -18.98 -43.34 11.99
C PHE A 14 -18.75 -43.63 13.47
N PHE A 15 -19.13 -42.72 14.35
CA PHE A 15 -19.79 -43.05 15.60
C PHE A 15 -20.69 -41.90 16.06
N ALA A 16 -21.94 -42.26 16.25
CA ALA A 16 -23.02 -41.44 16.79
C ALA A 16 -23.39 -41.95 18.19
N VAL A 17 -24.26 -41.15 18.87
CA VAL A 17 -25.13 -41.60 19.98
C VAL A 17 -24.51 -41.41 21.39
N LEU A 18 -25.10 -40.77 22.40
CA LEU A 18 -26.46 -40.70 22.95
C LEU A 18 -26.47 -39.75 24.15
N MET A 19 -27.34 -38.74 24.22
CA MET A 19 -28.62 -38.69 24.98
C MET A 19 -28.58 -38.73 26.52
N ALA A 20 -29.03 -37.62 27.10
CA ALA A 20 -30.01 -37.43 28.18
C ALA A 20 -29.64 -37.76 29.64
N LEU A 21 -29.90 -36.85 30.56
CA LEU A 21 -31.05 -36.93 31.47
C LEU A 21 -31.18 -35.68 32.38
N LEU A 22 -32.41 -35.24 32.57
CA LEU A 22 -32.93 -34.27 33.53
C LEU A 22 -32.77 -34.76 34.97
N LEU A 23 -32.66 -33.83 35.93
CA LEU A 23 -33.30 -33.96 37.25
C LEU A 23 -33.66 -32.57 37.84
N VAL A 24 -34.97 -32.44 38.06
CA VAL A 24 -35.63 -31.41 38.81
C VAL A 24 -35.58 -31.77 40.30
N VAL A 25 -35.30 -30.81 41.16
CA VAL A 25 -35.64 -30.94 42.60
C VAL A 25 -36.30 -29.65 43.06
N THR A 26 -37.58 -29.78 43.30
CA THR A 26 -38.44 -28.86 44.04
C THR A 26 -38.22 -29.01 45.54
N GLY A 27 -38.12 -27.94 46.26
CA GLY A 27 -38.15 -27.93 47.73
C GLY A 27 -38.93 -26.71 48.24
N CYS A 28 -40.15 -26.99 48.70
CA CYS A 28 -41.07 -26.05 49.37
C CYS A 28 -40.81 -25.95 50.87
N GLY A 29 -41.12 -24.79 51.42
CA GLY A 29 -41.37 -24.54 52.86
C GLY A 29 -41.08 -23.08 53.21
N GLY A 30 -41.96 -22.23 53.64
CA GLY A 30 -43.21 -22.25 54.34
C GLY A 30 -43.13 -21.29 55.52
N GLY A 31 -44.05 -20.25 55.57
CA GLY A 31 -44.34 -19.41 56.76
C GLY A 31 -43.78 -17.99 56.69
N GLY A 32 -44.58 -16.93 56.66
CA GLY A 32 -45.81 -16.51 57.24
C GLY A 32 -45.70 -15.07 57.73
N GLN A 33 -46.57 -14.16 57.22
CA GLN A 33 -47.05 -12.88 57.84
C GLN A 33 -46.04 -11.75 58.11
N GLN A 34 -46.18 -10.50 57.75
CA GLN A 34 -47.36 -9.62 57.81
C GLN A 34 -47.12 -8.35 56.99
N ALA A 35 -48.17 -7.77 56.44
CA ALA A 35 -48.17 -6.56 55.65
C ALA A 35 -47.91 -5.27 56.46
N SER A 36 -47.23 -4.31 55.87
CA SER A 36 -47.49 -2.89 56.09
C SER A 36 -47.17 -2.13 54.79
N GLU A 37 -48.22 -1.45 54.31
CA GLU A 37 -48.17 -0.53 53.20
C GLU A 37 -47.24 0.65 53.47
N GLN A 38 -46.32 0.93 52.55
CA GLN A 38 -45.76 2.27 52.41
C GLN A 38 -45.54 2.56 50.89
N LYS A 39 -46.12 3.68 50.48
CA LYS A 39 -46.17 4.30 49.18
C LYS A 39 -44.78 4.51 48.57
N PRO A 40 -44.55 4.30 47.24
CA PRO A 40 -43.28 4.45 46.61
C PRO A 40 -42.89 5.93 46.48
N ALA A 41 -41.71 6.29 46.94
CA ALA A 41 -41.03 7.52 46.55
C ALA A 41 -40.37 7.34 45.20
N GLU A 42 -40.65 8.26 44.33
CA GLU A 42 -40.12 8.41 42.95
C GLU A 42 -38.59 8.64 43.03
N GLN A 43 -37.77 7.63 42.69
CA GLN A 43 -36.37 7.79 42.47
C GLN A 43 -36.10 8.12 41.01
N LYS A 44 -35.64 9.36 40.77
CA LYS A 44 -35.04 9.82 39.51
C LYS A 44 -33.88 8.88 39.14
N PRO A 45 -33.73 8.48 37.84
CA PRO A 45 -32.59 7.71 37.40
C PRO A 45 -31.32 8.59 37.56
N ALA A 46 -30.35 8.09 38.26
CA ALA A 46 -28.99 8.66 38.27
C ALA A 46 -28.41 8.50 36.87
N GLU A 47 -28.12 9.61 36.23
CA GLU A 47 -27.37 9.75 35.01
C GLU A 47 -25.99 9.10 35.23
N GLN A 48 -25.81 7.88 34.70
CA GLN A 48 -24.52 7.24 34.64
C GLN A 48 -23.64 8.11 33.74
N ALA A 49 -22.75 8.87 34.36
CA ALA A 49 -21.63 9.50 33.67
C ALA A 49 -20.91 8.41 32.88
N ALA A 50 -21.00 8.50 31.56
CA ALA A 50 -20.18 7.71 30.65
C ALA A 50 -18.71 8.01 30.99
N GLY A 51 -18.09 7.08 31.69
CA GLY A 51 -16.68 7.12 31.95
C GLY A 51 -15.96 7.11 30.62
N THR A 52 -15.25 8.18 30.33
CA THR A 52 -14.28 8.28 29.25
C THR A 52 -13.24 7.20 29.54
N SER A 53 -13.41 6.02 28.95
CA SER A 53 -12.38 4.98 28.96
C SER A 53 -11.18 5.56 28.24
N ASN A 54 -10.08 5.78 28.93
CA ASN A 54 -8.78 6.12 28.37
C ASN A 54 -8.45 5.10 27.26
N SER A 55 -8.44 5.54 26.01
CA SER A 55 -8.14 4.73 24.82
C SER A 55 -6.68 4.23 24.77
N SER A 56 -5.87 4.49 25.80
CA SER A 56 -4.45 4.14 25.87
C SER A 56 -4.16 2.67 26.18
N ASP A 57 -5.13 1.90 26.70
CA ASP A 57 -4.92 0.50 27.11
C ASP A 57 -5.54 -0.54 26.16
N GLN A 58 -6.26 -0.12 25.13
CA GLN A 58 -6.88 -1.02 24.19
C GLN A 58 -5.87 -1.52 23.17
N SER A 59 -5.61 -2.82 23.13
CA SER A 59 -4.76 -3.46 22.12
C SER A 59 -5.61 -3.95 20.94
N TYR A 60 -5.03 -3.96 19.76
CA TYR A 60 -5.61 -4.55 18.54
C TYR A 60 -4.57 -5.39 17.81
N THR A 61 -5.03 -6.33 17.01
CA THR A 61 -4.17 -7.26 16.27
C THR A 61 -4.31 -7.01 14.77
N VAL A 62 -3.17 -6.82 14.10
CA VAL A 62 -3.06 -6.59 12.67
C VAL A 62 -2.52 -7.86 12.01
N LYS A 63 -3.25 -8.38 11.00
CA LYS A 63 -2.79 -9.46 10.12
C LYS A 63 -1.94 -8.87 9.00
N HIS A 64 -0.78 -9.46 8.75
CA HIS A 64 0.18 -8.93 7.78
C HIS A 64 1.04 -10.03 7.15
N ALA A 65 1.91 -9.69 6.24
CA ALA A 65 2.70 -10.66 5.43
C ALA A 65 3.57 -11.63 6.24
N MET A 66 3.86 -11.33 7.51
CA MET A 66 4.67 -12.19 8.40
C MET A 66 3.83 -12.86 9.51
N GLY A 67 2.51 -12.80 9.45
CA GLY A 67 1.60 -13.34 10.46
C GLY A 67 0.70 -12.31 11.11
N GLU A 68 0.70 -12.23 12.42
CA GLU A 68 -0.12 -11.30 13.19
C GLU A 68 0.75 -10.55 14.22
N THR A 69 0.49 -9.26 14.38
CA THR A 69 1.15 -8.42 15.40
C THR A 69 0.12 -7.70 16.24
N THR A 70 0.24 -7.83 17.57
CA THR A 70 -0.59 -7.08 18.53
C THR A 70 0.07 -5.74 18.84
N ILE A 71 -0.69 -4.67 18.68
CA ILE A 71 -0.28 -3.28 18.90
C ILE A 71 -1.07 -2.72 20.07
N LYS A 72 -0.42 -2.02 20.99
CA LYS A 72 -1.05 -1.40 22.16
C LYS A 72 -1.31 0.07 21.94
N GLY A 73 -2.54 0.49 22.14
CA GLY A 73 -2.95 1.89 21.97
C GLY A 73 -2.72 2.40 20.54
N THR A 74 -2.58 3.71 20.38
CA THR A 74 -2.21 4.33 19.10
C THR A 74 -0.71 4.59 19.09
N PRO A 75 0.04 4.01 18.11
CA PRO A 75 1.48 4.21 18.02
C PRO A 75 1.86 5.69 17.92
N GLN A 76 2.87 6.10 18.69
CA GLN A 76 3.37 7.46 18.74
C GLN A 76 4.80 7.60 18.18
N ARG A 77 5.52 6.49 18.10
CA ARG A 77 6.93 6.43 17.71
C ARG A 77 7.14 5.43 16.59
N VAL A 78 6.55 5.76 15.44
CA VAL A 78 6.57 4.90 14.26
C VAL A 78 7.91 5.04 13.53
N VAL A 79 8.51 3.91 13.15
CA VAL A 79 9.61 3.85 12.19
C VAL A 79 9.08 3.24 10.88
N MET A 80 9.36 3.90 9.75
CA MET A 80 8.93 3.48 8.42
C MET A 80 10.13 3.07 7.57
N LEU A 81 10.06 1.87 7.00
CA LEU A 81 11.16 1.27 6.23
C LEU A 81 10.88 1.21 4.72
N THR A 82 9.84 1.91 4.24
CA THR A 82 9.49 1.93 2.81
C THR A 82 9.12 3.33 2.35
N ASN A 83 9.59 3.72 1.16
CA ASN A 83 9.27 5.03 0.61
C ASN A 83 7.76 5.17 0.33
N GLN A 84 7.07 4.10 -0.11
CA GLN A 84 5.62 4.07 -0.26
C GLN A 84 4.89 4.33 1.08
N GLY A 85 5.40 3.73 2.15
CA GLY A 85 4.81 3.89 3.48
C GLY A 85 5.01 5.29 4.07
N GLU A 86 6.10 5.99 3.73
CA GLU A 86 6.31 7.39 4.12
C GLU A 86 5.16 8.28 3.63
N GLU A 87 4.76 8.12 2.36
CA GLU A 87 3.60 8.83 1.81
C GLU A 87 2.31 8.49 2.56
N THR A 88 2.15 7.20 2.93
CA THR A 88 0.99 6.75 3.70
C THR A 88 0.92 7.47 5.04
N LEU A 89 2.03 7.52 5.78
CA LEU A 89 2.08 8.20 7.08
C LEU A 89 1.80 9.70 6.95
N VAL A 90 2.42 10.36 5.97
CA VAL A 90 2.17 11.79 5.67
C VAL A 90 0.70 12.04 5.35
N ALA A 91 0.09 11.22 4.48
CA ALA A 91 -1.32 11.35 4.12
C ALA A 91 -2.28 11.15 5.31
N LEU A 92 -1.90 10.32 6.28
CA LEU A 92 -2.65 10.08 7.51
C LEU A 92 -2.35 11.10 8.63
N GLY A 93 -1.46 12.07 8.37
CA GLY A 93 -1.03 13.05 9.38
C GLY A 93 -0.17 12.44 10.50
N VAL A 94 0.48 11.29 10.25
CA VAL A 94 1.37 10.62 11.20
C VAL A 94 2.82 10.95 10.86
N LYS A 95 3.51 11.60 11.75
CA LYS A 95 4.94 11.91 11.58
C LYS A 95 5.79 10.81 12.19
N PRO A 96 6.57 10.04 11.41
CA PRO A 96 7.43 9.01 11.97
C PRO A 96 8.59 9.62 12.76
N VAL A 97 9.15 8.87 13.72
CA VAL A 97 10.37 9.28 14.43
C VAL A 97 11.62 8.95 13.63
N GLY A 98 11.53 8.00 12.71
CA GLY A 98 12.57 7.60 11.78
C GLY A 98 11.99 6.98 10.51
N ALA A 99 12.69 7.20 9.40
CA ALA A 99 12.34 6.60 8.11
C ALA A 99 13.59 6.39 7.25
N VAL A 100 13.46 5.59 6.19
CA VAL A 100 14.56 5.35 5.26
C VAL A 100 14.75 6.55 4.33
N GLY A 101 15.93 6.73 3.76
CA GLY A 101 16.15 7.73 2.74
C GLY A 101 15.52 7.32 1.40
N SER A 102 15.29 8.31 0.54
CA SER A 102 14.72 8.04 -0.78
C SER A 102 15.62 7.11 -1.61
N THR A 103 15.02 6.30 -2.46
CA THR A 103 15.80 5.40 -3.34
C THR A 103 16.59 6.13 -4.41
N VAL A 104 16.31 7.41 -4.65
CA VAL A 104 17.03 8.27 -5.60
C VAL A 104 18.23 8.92 -4.92
N ASP A 105 18.04 9.42 -3.70
CA ASP A 105 19.07 10.04 -2.87
C ASP A 105 18.89 9.60 -1.40
N PRO A 106 19.65 8.64 -0.91
CA PRO A 106 19.45 8.08 0.43
C PRO A 106 19.78 9.05 1.57
N THR A 107 20.28 10.24 1.28
CA THR A 107 20.59 11.28 2.27
C THR A 107 19.41 12.20 2.58
N LYS A 108 18.31 12.06 1.85
CA LYS A 108 17.10 12.87 2.01
C LYS A 108 15.81 12.07 1.72
N PHE A 109 14.67 12.62 2.10
CA PHE A 109 13.35 12.16 1.69
C PHE A 109 12.99 12.69 0.30
N PHE A 110 11.94 12.16 -0.33
CA PHE A 110 11.45 12.73 -1.57
C PHE A 110 11.03 14.20 -1.39
N ASP A 111 11.35 15.04 -2.36
CA ASP A 111 11.15 16.47 -2.27
C ASP A 111 9.69 16.86 -2.00
N PHE A 112 8.73 16.10 -2.57
CA PHE A 112 7.31 16.39 -2.43
C PHE A 112 6.70 16.06 -1.05
N ILE A 113 7.42 15.32 -0.18
CA ILE A 113 7.05 15.07 1.22
C ILE A 113 8.08 15.63 2.22
N SER A 114 9.16 16.24 1.73
CA SER A 114 10.30 16.64 2.56
C SER A 114 9.92 17.56 3.71
N LYS A 115 8.98 18.48 3.47
CA LYS A 115 8.47 19.41 4.49
C LYS A 115 7.75 18.68 5.63
N ASP A 116 6.95 17.67 5.32
CA ASP A 116 6.21 16.88 6.32
C ASP A 116 7.16 15.97 7.10
N MET A 117 8.29 15.60 6.48
CA MET A 117 9.33 14.75 7.06
C MET A 117 10.42 15.55 7.81
N GLU A 118 10.28 16.87 7.95
CA GLU A 118 11.27 17.69 8.67
C GLU A 118 11.46 17.20 10.12
N GLY A 119 12.72 16.97 10.52
CA GLY A 119 13.08 16.45 11.86
C GLY A 119 12.99 14.93 12.02
N VAL A 120 12.46 14.19 11.04
CA VAL A 120 12.48 12.72 11.01
C VAL A 120 13.93 12.23 10.82
N LYS A 121 14.34 11.19 11.56
CA LYS A 121 15.70 10.65 11.50
C LYS A 121 15.83 9.65 10.36
N LEU A 122 16.89 9.78 9.55
CA LEU A 122 17.23 8.77 8.56
C LEU A 122 17.75 7.51 9.27
N VAL A 123 17.16 6.34 8.94
CA VAL A 123 17.53 5.04 9.50
C VAL A 123 18.07 4.08 8.45
N GLY A 124 18.82 4.59 7.49
CA GLY A 124 19.40 3.83 6.39
C GLY A 124 18.62 3.96 5.10
N THR A 125 18.71 2.94 4.25
CA THR A 125 17.98 2.86 2.97
C THR A 125 16.91 1.79 3.03
N GLU A 126 15.95 1.83 2.10
CA GLU A 126 14.92 0.80 1.99
C GLU A 126 15.49 -0.62 1.82
N GLY A 127 16.63 -0.77 1.11
CA GLY A 127 17.30 -2.06 0.95
C GLY A 127 18.20 -2.47 2.11
N GLN A 128 18.67 -1.51 2.92
CA GLN A 128 19.61 -1.71 4.02
C GLN A 128 19.25 -0.79 5.20
N PRO A 129 18.18 -1.09 5.96
CA PRO A 129 17.85 -0.37 7.18
C PRO A 129 18.95 -0.54 8.25
N ASN A 130 19.22 0.52 9.01
CA ASN A 130 20.17 0.50 10.10
C ASN A 130 19.48 0.13 11.41
N LEU A 131 19.64 -1.11 11.86
CA LEU A 131 18.97 -1.64 13.06
C LEU A 131 19.38 -0.91 14.34
N GLU A 132 20.63 -0.46 14.46
CA GLU A 132 21.11 0.28 15.62
C GLU A 132 20.44 1.66 15.69
N ALA A 133 20.38 2.37 14.57
CA ALA A 133 19.67 3.65 14.47
C ALA A 133 18.17 3.50 14.80
N ILE A 134 17.54 2.43 14.32
CA ILE A 134 16.13 2.11 14.62
C ILE A 134 15.96 1.88 16.12
N ALA A 135 16.77 1.02 16.73
CA ALA A 135 16.69 0.70 18.16
C ALA A 135 16.92 1.94 19.06
N ALA A 136 17.87 2.82 18.66
CA ALA A 136 18.14 4.06 19.38
C ALA A 136 16.94 5.03 19.43
N LEU A 137 16.05 4.94 18.43
CA LEU A 137 14.82 5.73 18.39
C LEU A 137 13.72 5.20 19.33
N LYS A 138 13.89 4.01 19.93
CA LYS A 138 12.90 3.37 20.81
C LYS A 138 11.49 3.42 20.21
N PRO A 139 11.26 2.84 19.01
CA PRO A 139 9.96 2.86 18.38
C PRO A 139 8.94 2.02 19.17
N ASP A 140 7.66 2.32 19.01
CA ASP A 140 6.54 1.51 19.47
C ASP A 140 5.87 0.74 18.33
N LEU A 141 6.23 1.07 17.08
CA LEU A 141 5.83 0.35 15.88
C LEU A 141 6.88 0.49 14.78
N ILE A 142 7.17 -0.62 14.08
CA ILE A 142 7.99 -0.64 12.87
C ILE A 142 7.14 -1.13 11.71
N LEU A 143 7.15 -0.36 10.61
CA LEU A 143 6.45 -0.68 9.37
C LEU A 143 7.45 -0.96 8.25
N GLY A 144 7.21 -2.00 7.47
CA GLY A 144 8.11 -2.40 6.39
C GLY A 144 7.43 -3.33 5.39
N MET A 145 8.22 -3.99 4.53
CA MET A 145 7.72 -4.94 3.54
C MET A 145 8.49 -6.27 3.61
N LYS A 146 7.78 -7.37 3.40
CA LYS A 146 8.37 -8.72 3.40
C LYS A 146 9.39 -8.88 2.28
N PHE A 147 9.06 -8.46 1.07
CA PHE A 147 9.93 -8.58 -0.11
C PHE A 147 11.39 -8.13 0.13
N ARG A 148 11.60 -7.09 0.96
CA ARG A 148 12.96 -6.58 1.26
C ARG A 148 13.45 -6.95 2.64
N HIS A 149 12.56 -7.06 3.64
CA HIS A 149 12.94 -7.07 5.04
C HIS A 149 12.71 -8.41 5.75
N GLU A 150 12.23 -9.45 5.03
CA GLU A 150 11.95 -10.77 5.61
C GLU A 150 13.12 -11.31 6.44
N LYS A 151 14.34 -11.20 5.93
CA LYS A 151 15.55 -11.73 6.59
C LYS A 151 15.88 -11.06 7.92
N ILE A 152 15.44 -9.82 8.12
CA ILE A 152 15.68 -9.04 9.35
C ILE A 152 14.41 -8.88 10.21
N TYR A 153 13.30 -9.53 9.84
CA TYR A 153 12.02 -9.41 10.53
C TYR A 153 12.12 -9.74 12.03
N GLN A 154 12.79 -10.84 12.38
CA GLN A 154 12.98 -11.25 13.78
C GLN A 154 13.78 -10.22 14.58
N GLN A 155 14.79 -9.61 13.97
CA GLN A 155 15.60 -8.57 14.62
C GLN A 155 14.78 -7.28 14.83
N LEU A 156 13.97 -6.88 13.86
CA LEU A 156 13.06 -5.75 14.00
C LEU A 156 11.99 -6.00 15.06
N SER A 157 11.39 -7.20 15.05
CA SER A 157 10.36 -7.59 16.04
C SER A 157 10.90 -7.70 17.47
N ALA A 158 12.21 -7.90 17.64
CA ALA A 158 12.87 -7.82 18.94
C ALA A 158 13.02 -6.37 19.44
N ILE A 159 12.96 -5.37 18.56
CA ILE A 159 13.02 -3.95 18.92
C ILE A 159 11.61 -3.43 19.24
N ALA A 160 10.61 -3.69 18.39
CA ALA A 160 9.23 -3.22 18.56
C ALA A 160 8.24 -4.08 17.77
N PRO A 161 6.93 -4.01 18.07
CA PRO A 161 5.88 -4.55 17.20
C PRO A 161 6.15 -4.18 15.74
N THR A 162 6.12 -5.17 14.82
CA THR A 162 6.53 -5.00 13.43
C THR A 162 5.44 -5.51 12.49
N VAL A 163 5.02 -4.69 11.54
CA VAL A 163 3.99 -5.02 10.54
C VAL A 163 4.55 -4.82 9.13
N PHE A 164 4.43 -5.86 8.30
CA PHE A 164 4.94 -5.85 6.93
C PHE A 164 3.81 -6.03 5.91
N VAL A 165 3.81 -5.20 4.87
CA VAL A 165 3.12 -5.50 3.60
C VAL A 165 3.88 -6.58 2.84
N GLU A 166 3.25 -7.23 1.84
CA GLU A 166 3.92 -8.29 1.06
C GLU A 166 5.00 -7.68 0.15
N GLU A 167 4.61 -6.84 -0.78
CA GLU A 167 5.50 -6.21 -1.75
C GLU A 167 4.99 -4.82 -2.21
N PRO A 168 5.84 -3.98 -2.86
CA PRO A 168 5.46 -2.62 -3.25
C PRO A 168 4.72 -2.54 -4.59
N ARG A 169 4.43 -3.68 -5.25
CA ARG A 169 3.85 -3.70 -6.59
C ARG A 169 2.35 -3.46 -6.59
N GLY A 170 1.86 -2.99 -7.73
CA GLY A 170 0.46 -2.95 -8.19
C GLY A 170 -0.58 -2.49 -7.16
N ASP A 171 -0.76 -3.23 -6.08
CA ASP A 171 -1.81 -2.96 -5.09
C ASP A 171 -1.37 -2.01 -3.98
N TRP A 172 -1.03 -0.77 -4.37
CA TRP A 172 -0.67 0.28 -3.43
C TRP A 172 -1.79 0.60 -2.43
N LYS A 173 -3.07 0.38 -2.80
CA LYS A 173 -4.23 0.64 -1.92
C LYS A 173 -4.31 -0.37 -0.78
N ALA A 174 -4.02 -1.65 -1.03
CA ALA A 174 -3.95 -2.66 0.02
C ALA A 174 -2.82 -2.37 1.01
N ASN A 175 -1.64 -1.99 0.51
CA ASN A 175 -0.51 -1.58 1.34
C ASN A 175 -0.84 -0.36 2.19
N PHE A 176 -1.46 0.67 1.58
CA PHE A 176 -1.93 1.86 2.27
C PHE A 176 -2.91 1.53 3.39
N SER A 177 -3.91 0.69 3.10
CA SER A 177 -4.93 0.29 4.08
C SER A 177 -4.34 -0.48 5.25
N LEU A 178 -3.39 -1.39 5.00
CA LEU A 178 -2.71 -2.14 6.07
C LEU A 178 -1.88 -1.23 6.97
N TYR A 179 -1.14 -0.28 6.39
CA TYR A 179 -0.39 0.69 7.19
C TYR A 179 -1.31 1.63 7.99
N ALA A 180 -2.45 2.04 7.41
CA ALA A 180 -3.45 2.85 8.11
C ALA A 180 -4.04 2.10 9.32
N GLU A 181 -4.34 0.81 9.16
CA GLU A 181 -4.77 -0.06 10.26
C GLU A 181 -3.69 -0.18 11.33
N ALA A 182 -2.44 -0.39 10.92
CA ALA A 182 -1.30 -0.56 11.85
C ALA A 182 -1.02 0.69 12.69
N VAL A 183 -1.30 1.88 12.19
CA VAL A 183 -1.15 3.14 12.96
C VAL A 183 -2.45 3.60 13.65
N ASN A 184 -3.46 2.72 13.74
CA ASN A 184 -4.78 3.02 14.33
C ASN A 184 -5.51 4.19 13.66
N LYS A 185 -5.39 4.28 12.32
CA LYS A 185 -5.98 5.31 11.46
C LYS A 185 -6.84 4.70 10.35
N LYS A 186 -7.46 3.54 10.62
CA LYS A 186 -8.25 2.80 9.63
C LYS A 186 -9.36 3.64 9.00
N ALA A 187 -10.12 4.36 9.82
CA ALA A 187 -11.25 5.18 9.35
C ALA A 187 -10.78 6.33 8.46
N GLU A 188 -9.68 7.00 8.83
CA GLU A 188 -9.08 8.06 8.01
C GLU A 188 -8.52 7.48 6.71
N GLY A 189 -7.91 6.28 6.77
CA GLY A 189 -7.43 5.56 5.59
C GLY A 189 -8.56 5.20 4.63
N GLU A 190 -9.67 4.64 5.13
CA GLU A 190 -10.86 4.33 4.34
C GLU A 190 -11.43 5.58 3.64
N LYS A 191 -11.43 6.72 4.32
CA LYS A 191 -11.85 8.00 3.73
C LYS A 191 -10.92 8.43 2.58
N ILE A 192 -9.61 8.33 2.75
CA ILE A 192 -8.64 8.69 1.70
C ILE A 192 -8.81 7.80 0.46
N ILE A 193 -9.03 6.49 0.65
CA ILE A 193 -9.33 5.58 -0.47
C ILE A 193 -10.68 5.89 -1.12
N ALA A 194 -11.68 6.26 -0.35
CA ALA A 194 -12.98 6.69 -0.90
C ALA A 194 -12.84 7.97 -1.73
N ASP A 195 -12.06 8.94 -1.25
CA ASP A 195 -11.76 10.18 -1.99
C ASP A 195 -11.00 9.87 -3.30
N TRP A 196 -10.04 8.94 -3.29
CA TRP A 196 -9.39 8.44 -4.50
C TRP A 196 -10.39 7.83 -5.49
N ASN A 197 -11.22 6.91 -5.02
CA ASN A 197 -12.22 6.24 -5.87
C ASN A 197 -13.18 7.25 -6.50
N LYS A 198 -13.58 8.27 -5.74
CA LYS A 198 -14.41 9.36 -6.28
C LYS A 198 -13.68 10.13 -7.39
N ARG A 199 -12.41 10.47 -7.21
CA ARG A 199 -11.59 11.13 -8.24
C ARG A 199 -11.47 10.27 -9.51
N VAL A 200 -11.32 8.95 -9.35
CA VAL A 200 -11.30 7.99 -10.45
C VAL A 200 -12.61 8.04 -11.26
N GLU A 201 -13.76 8.02 -10.58
CA GLU A 201 -15.06 8.10 -11.26
C GLU A 201 -15.27 9.47 -11.92
N ASP A 202 -14.87 10.56 -11.28
CA ASP A 202 -14.91 11.91 -11.85
C ASP A 202 -14.03 12.02 -13.11
N PHE A 203 -12.84 11.38 -13.12
CA PHE A 203 -11.97 11.30 -14.28
C PHE A 203 -12.63 10.52 -15.43
N LYS A 204 -13.17 9.33 -15.15
CA LYS A 204 -13.86 8.50 -16.17
C LYS A 204 -15.02 9.25 -16.82
N ALA A 205 -15.83 9.93 -16.01
CA ALA A 205 -16.97 10.71 -16.50
C ALA A 205 -16.52 11.84 -17.44
N LYS A 206 -15.42 12.53 -17.10
CA LYS A 206 -14.86 13.60 -17.92
C LYS A 206 -14.14 13.11 -19.18
N ALA A 207 -13.43 11.98 -19.09
CA ALA A 207 -12.64 11.42 -20.17
C ALA A 207 -13.53 10.81 -21.29
N GLY A 208 -14.64 10.13 -20.93
CA GLY A 208 -15.55 9.54 -21.89
C GLY A 208 -14.82 8.65 -22.92
N ASP A 209 -14.98 8.92 -24.21
CA ASP A 209 -14.31 8.15 -25.28
C ASP A 209 -12.79 8.22 -25.24
N LYS A 210 -12.19 9.21 -24.56
CA LYS A 210 -10.74 9.32 -24.40
C LYS A 210 -10.16 8.19 -23.53
N LEU A 211 -10.98 7.43 -22.81
CA LEU A 211 -10.53 6.21 -22.10
C LEU A 211 -9.99 5.14 -23.06
N LYS A 212 -10.36 5.18 -24.35
CA LYS A 212 -9.84 4.29 -25.38
C LYS A 212 -8.40 4.63 -25.80
N THR A 213 -7.86 5.78 -25.36
CA THR A 213 -6.47 6.18 -25.62
C THR A 213 -5.50 5.12 -25.12
N GLN A 214 -4.68 4.59 -26.01
CA GLN A 214 -3.68 3.58 -25.66
C GLN A 214 -2.45 4.24 -25.05
N VAL A 215 -2.30 4.09 -23.74
CA VAL A 215 -1.22 4.72 -22.96
C VAL A 215 -0.02 3.78 -22.88
N SER A 216 1.12 4.21 -23.41
CA SER A 216 2.41 3.52 -23.33
C SER A 216 3.24 4.03 -22.14
N VAL A 217 4.02 3.14 -21.50
CA VAL A 217 4.92 3.51 -20.40
C VAL A 217 6.30 2.88 -20.58
N VAL A 218 7.32 3.74 -20.56
CA VAL A 218 8.73 3.35 -20.75
C VAL A 218 9.59 3.91 -19.63
N ARG A 219 10.51 3.10 -19.09
CA ARG A 219 11.47 3.53 -18.08
C ARG A 219 12.90 3.31 -18.51
N PHE A 220 13.69 4.35 -18.42
CA PHE A 220 15.14 4.30 -18.57
C PHE A 220 15.81 4.14 -17.20
N MET A 221 16.78 3.25 -17.10
CA MET A 221 17.51 2.93 -15.87
C MET A 221 19.01 2.74 -16.20
N PRO A 222 19.92 2.80 -15.24
CA PRO A 222 21.31 2.46 -15.51
C PRO A 222 21.43 1.08 -16.16
N GLY A 223 21.94 1.06 -17.41
CA GLY A 223 22.22 -0.15 -18.19
C GLY A 223 20.99 -0.89 -18.75
N LYS A 224 19.75 -0.42 -18.60
CA LYS A 224 18.56 -1.09 -19.10
C LYS A 224 17.38 -0.17 -19.38
N VAL A 225 16.51 -0.61 -20.30
CA VAL A 225 15.22 0.04 -20.60
C VAL A 225 14.11 -0.97 -20.38
N ARG A 226 13.01 -0.52 -19.79
CA ARG A 226 11.83 -1.34 -19.54
C ARG A 226 10.59 -0.75 -20.20
N ILE A 227 9.80 -1.63 -20.79
CA ILE A 227 8.39 -1.37 -21.09
C ILE A 227 7.58 -1.85 -19.89
N TYR A 228 6.78 -0.98 -19.29
CA TYR A 228 5.99 -1.29 -18.10
C TYR A 228 4.59 -1.77 -18.47
N TYR A 229 4.15 -2.83 -17.78
CA TYR A 229 2.87 -3.49 -17.98
C TYR A 229 1.89 -3.14 -16.84
N LYS A 230 0.84 -3.94 -16.65
CA LYS A 230 -0.25 -3.64 -15.73
C LYS A 230 0.10 -3.83 -14.25
N ASP A 231 1.00 -4.79 -13.93
CA ASP A 231 1.42 -5.05 -12.54
C ASP A 231 2.55 -4.08 -12.11
N THR A 232 2.28 -2.78 -12.30
CA THR A 232 3.13 -1.69 -11.85
C THR A 232 2.29 -0.63 -11.17
N PHE A 233 2.91 0.30 -10.45
CA PHE A 233 2.21 1.41 -9.81
C PHE A 233 1.35 2.21 -10.80
N THR A 234 1.93 2.70 -11.90
CA THR A 234 1.17 3.40 -12.94
C THR A 234 0.19 2.49 -13.67
N GLY A 235 0.53 1.21 -13.86
CA GLY A 235 -0.37 0.22 -14.44
C GLY A 235 -1.65 0.05 -13.62
N ALA A 236 -1.53 0.00 -12.29
CA ALA A 236 -2.67 -0.06 -11.38
C ALA A 236 -3.54 1.21 -11.46
N ILE A 237 -2.92 2.38 -11.55
CA ILE A 237 -3.64 3.65 -11.74
C ILE A 237 -4.40 3.65 -13.06
N PHE A 238 -3.78 3.25 -14.16
CA PHE A 238 -4.45 3.18 -15.47
C PHE A 238 -5.60 2.18 -15.47
N LYS A 239 -5.44 1.05 -14.77
CA LYS A 239 -6.53 0.07 -14.58
C LYS A 239 -7.69 0.67 -13.81
N ASP A 240 -7.44 1.39 -12.73
CA ASP A 240 -8.48 2.11 -11.97
C ASP A 240 -9.22 3.11 -12.87
N LEU A 241 -8.47 3.89 -13.65
CA LEU A 241 -9.01 4.92 -14.55
C LEU A 241 -9.70 4.34 -15.80
N GLY A 242 -9.52 3.06 -16.10
CA GLY A 242 -10.07 2.42 -17.31
C GLY A 242 -9.37 2.85 -18.59
N LEU A 243 -8.12 3.32 -18.54
CA LEU A 243 -7.33 3.70 -19.70
C LEU A 243 -6.84 2.46 -20.45
N ALA A 244 -6.93 2.49 -21.77
CA ALA A 244 -6.46 1.41 -22.62
C ALA A 244 -4.92 1.34 -22.67
N ARG A 245 -4.40 0.16 -23.01
CA ARG A 245 -2.96 -0.07 -23.23
C ARG A 245 -2.72 -0.55 -24.66
N PRO A 246 -1.57 -0.22 -25.27
CA PRO A 246 -1.14 -0.88 -26.50
C PRO A 246 -1.12 -2.42 -26.33
N ALA A 247 -1.49 -3.19 -27.37
CA ALA A 247 -1.56 -4.65 -27.27
C ALA A 247 -0.26 -5.31 -26.80
N ALA A 248 0.90 -4.74 -27.16
CA ALA A 248 2.21 -5.20 -26.68
C ALA A 248 2.42 -5.03 -25.17
N GLN A 249 1.66 -4.13 -24.53
CA GLN A 249 1.78 -3.73 -23.14
C GLN A 249 0.57 -4.13 -22.27
N ASP A 250 -0.48 -4.68 -22.87
CA ASP A 250 -1.70 -5.14 -22.19
C ASP A 250 -1.51 -6.52 -21.56
N LYS A 251 -0.60 -6.61 -20.58
CA LYS A 251 -0.20 -7.86 -19.90
C LYS A 251 -0.30 -7.71 -18.39
N GLU A 252 -0.79 -8.76 -17.72
CA GLU A 252 -0.82 -8.85 -16.24
C GLU A 252 0.57 -9.28 -15.70
N GLU A 253 1.59 -8.55 -16.08
CA GLU A 253 2.99 -8.72 -15.73
C GLU A 253 3.57 -7.39 -15.26
N PHE A 254 4.77 -7.44 -14.64
CA PHE A 254 5.44 -6.23 -14.17
C PHE A 254 6.03 -5.41 -15.33
N ALA A 255 7.00 -5.96 -16.07
CA ALA A 255 7.69 -5.24 -17.12
C ALA A 255 8.52 -6.19 -17.99
N ALA A 256 8.88 -5.74 -19.21
CA ALA A 256 9.93 -6.36 -20.00
C ALA A 256 11.18 -5.48 -20.03
N GLU A 257 12.35 -6.06 -19.80
CA GLU A 257 13.62 -5.45 -20.20
C GLU A 257 13.78 -5.63 -21.71
N VAL A 258 14.11 -4.56 -22.43
CA VAL A 258 14.07 -4.54 -23.88
C VAL A 258 15.37 -4.01 -24.48
N THR A 259 15.68 -4.48 -25.68
CA THR A 259 16.73 -3.97 -26.56
C THR A 259 16.12 -3.00 -27.59
N LYS A 260 16.96 -2.28 -28.34
CA LYS A 260 16.50 -1.25 -29.28
C LYS A 260 15.59 -1.80 -30.38
N GLU A 261 15.77 -3.06 -30.78
CA GLU A 261 14.94 -3.72 -31.79
C GLU A 261 13.45 -3.79 -31.37
N ARG A 262 13.18 -3.70 -30.06
CA ARG A 262 11.84 -3.70 -29.50
C ARG A 262 11.25 -2.30 -29.27
N ILE A 263 11.94 -1.24 -29.68
CA ILE A 263 11.39 0.14 -29.64
C ILE A 263 10.00 0.22 -30.27
N PRO A 264 9.68 -0.46 -31.41
CA PRO A 264 8.32 -0.41 -31.96
C PRO A 264 7.20 -0.86 -31.02
N GLU A 265 7.49 -1.68 -30.00
CA GLU A 265 6.51 -2.09 -28.98
C GLU A 265 6.18 -0.97 -27.97
N MET A 266 6.90 0.13 -28.02
CA MET A 266 6.67 1.31 -27.19
C MET A 266 5.63 2.27 -27.79
N ASP A 267 5.17 2.04 -29.03
CA ASP A 267 4.21 2.92 -29.68
C ASP A 267 2.83 2.83 -29.00
N GLY A 268 2.06 3.91 -29.10
CA GLY A 268 0.73 4.05 -28.54
C GLY A 268 0.08 5.36 -29.03
N ASP A 269 -1.07 5.71 -28.48
CA ASP A 269 -1.70 7.02 -28.78
C ASP A 269 -1.05 8.15 -27.98
N ILE A 270 -0.55 7.82 -26.80
CA ILE A 270 0.23 8.69 -25.90
C ILE A 270 1.28 7.84 -25.18
N MET A 271 2.47 8.39 -24.94
CA MET A 271 3.55 7.72 -24.23
C MET A 271 4.02 8.60 -23.08
N PHE A 272 4.16 8.00 -21.90
CA PHE A 272 4.87 8.57 -20.77
C PHE A 272 6.18 7.81 -20.58
N TYR A 273 7.30 8.55 -20.48
CA TYR A 273 8.58 7.93 -20.19
C TYR A 273 9.30 8.68 -19.08
N PHE A 274 10.04 7.97 -18.29
CA PHE A 274 10.75 8.51 -17.14
C PHE A 274 12.09 7.82 -16.93
N THR A 275 12.96 8.48 -16.19
CA THR A 275 14.36 8.08 -16.04
C THR A 275 14.71 7.98 -14.57
N TYR A 276 15.02 6.76 -14.14
CA TYR A 276 15.55 6.49 -12.82
C TYR A 276 17.05 6.73 -12.81
N GLU A 277 17.45 7.85 -12.22
CA GLU A 277 18.85 8.25 -12.16
C GLU A 277 19.40 8.09 -10.73
N THR A 278 20.61 7.54 -10.62
CA THR A 278 21.30 7.30 -9.35
C THR A 278 22.48 8.26 -9.12
N GLY A 279 22.48 9.42 -9.77
CA GLY A 279 23.48 10.47 -9.63
C GLY A 279 24.72 10.30 -10.51
N LYS A 280 24.83 9.22 -11.31
CA LYS A 280 25.98 8.99 -12.22
C LYS A 280 25.74 9.41 -13.66
N GLY A 281 24.53 9.82 -14.00
CA GLY A 281 24.14 10.21 -15.36
C GLY A 281 24.02 9.06 -16.36
N GLU A 282 24.10 7.80 -15.90
CA GLU A 282 24.09 6.62 -16.77
C GLU A 282 22.71 6.40 -17.43
N ALA A 283 21.63 6.55 -16.67
CA ALA A 283 20.28 6.40 -17.19
C ALA A 283 19.89 7.56 -18.11
N SER A 284 20.28 8.77 -17.76
CA SER A 284 20.06 9.97 -18.58
C SER A 284 20.81 9.89 -19.92
N LYS A 285 22.03 9.34 -19.92
CA LYS A 285 22.78 9.07 -21.14
C LYS A 285 22.09 8.01 -22.01
N LEU A 286 21.62 6.94 -21.40
CA LEU A 286 20.88 5.89 -22.10
C LEU A 286 19.58 6.42 -22.69
N GLU A 287 18.82 7.22 -21.95
CA GLU A 287 17.62 7.92 -22.48
C GLU A 287 17.97 8.74 -23.72
N GLN A 288 19.00 9.58 -23.62
CA GLN A 288 19.43 10.40 -24.75
C GLN A 288 19.83 9.56 -25.97
N GLU A 289 20.53 8.46 -25.75
CA GLU A 289 20.93 7.54 -26.84
C GLU A 289 19.70 6.93 -27.53
N TRP A 290 18.70 6.48 -26.75
CA TRP A 290 17.50 5.85 -27.29
C TRP A 290 16.54 6.84 -27.95
N THR A 291 16.33 8.01 -27.36
CA THR A 291 15.44 9.04 -27.93
C THR A 291 16.03 9.66 -29.20
N ASN A 292 17.35 9.56 -29.41
CA ASN A 292 18.01 9.94 -30.67
C ASN A 292 18.02 8.84 -31.73
N ASP A 293 17.65 7.61 -31.39
CA ASP A 293 17.59 6.50 -32.33
C ASP A 293 16.51 6.70 -33.40
N SER A 294 16.78 6.19 -34.59
CA SER A 294 15.85 6.28 -35.72
C SER A 294 14.54 5.50 -35.48
N LEU A 295 14.60 4.37 -34.77
CA LEU A 295 13.41 3.59 -34.41
C LEU A 295 12.51 4.39 -33.47
N TRP A 296 13.08 5.07 -32.45
CA TRP A 296 12.31 5.95 -31.57
C TRP A 296 11.67 7.11 -32.33
N LYS A 297 12.45 7.83 -33.15
CA LYS A 297 11.95 8.94 -33.97
C LYS A 297 10.86 8.53 -34.95
N ASN A 298 10.82 7.25 -35.32
CA ASN A 298 9.83 6.69 -36.23
C ASN A 298 8.54 6.23 -35.57
N LEU A 299 8.46 6.17 -34.22
CA LEU A 299 7.22 5.88 -33.52
C LEU A 299 6.14 6.90 -33.87
N ASN A 300 4.92 6.44 -34.05
CA ASN A 300 3.79 7.32 -34.38
C ASN A 300 3.53 8.33 -33.25
N VAL A 301 3.60 7.86 -31.99
CA VAL A 301 3.42 8.70 -30.81
C VAL A 301 4.48 9.82 -30.73
N VAL A 302 5.72 9.55 -31.14
CA VAL A 302 6.80 10.56 -31.16
C VAL A 302 6.59 11.56 -32.28
N LYS A 303 6.26 11.10 -33.50
CA LYS A 303 5.93 11.97 -34.64
C LYS A 303 4.73 12.87 -34.37
N ALA A 304 3.77 12.39 -33.59
CA ALA A 304 2.60 13.15 -33.18
C ALA A 304 2.89 14.15 -32.04
N GLY A 305 4.11 14.19 -31.48
CA GLY A 305 4.47 15.05 -30.36
C GLY A 305 3.79 14.64 -29.04
N LYS A 306 3.38 13.35 -28.90
CA LYS A 306 2.64 12.82 -27.75
C LYS A 306 3.48 11.92 -26.86
N ALA A 307 4.80 11.98 -26.94
CA ALA A 307 5.73 11.31 -26.04
C ALA A 307 6.20 12.32 -24.99
N PHE A 308 5.80 12.12 -23.74
CA PHE A 308 6.04 13.06 -22.63
C PHE A 308 7.01 12.46 -21.62
N LYS A 309 8.04 13.24 -21.28
CA LYS A 309 8.91 12.93 -20.16
C LYS A 309 8.23 13.37 -18.87
N VAL A 310 8.14 12.47 -17.89
CA VAL A 310 7.53 12.71 -16.58
C VAL A 310 8.51 12.36 -15.46
N ASP A 311 8.19 12.72 -14.22
CA ASP A 311 9.05 12.49 -13.06
C ASP A 311 8.97 11.01 -12.62
N ASP A 312 10.11 10.30 -12.66
CA ASP A 312 10.23 8.90 -12.19
C ASP A 312 9.79 8.72 -10.73
N THR A 313 10.08 9.70 -9.89
CA THR A 313 9.73 9.63 -8.47
C THR A 313 8.21 9.58 -8.28
N ILE A 314 7.49 10.43 -8.99
CA ILE A 314 6.01 10.52 -8.92
C ILE A 314 5.36 9.35 -9.65
N TRP A 315 5.84 9.02 -10.86
CA TRP A 315 5.18 8.05 -11.72
C TRP A 315 5.48 6.60 -11.39
N ASN A 316 6.53 6.33 -10.59
CA ASN A 316 6.90 4.95 -10.31
C ASN A 316 7.56 4.74 -8.94
N THR A 317 8.63 5.51 -8.62
CA THR A 317 9.56 5.10 -7.57
C THR A 317 9.01 5.24 -6.17
N SER A 318 8.22 6.27 -5.87
CA SER A 318 7.59 6.46 -4.55
C SER A 318 6.41 5.49 -4.33
N GLY A 319 5.49 5.43 -5.28
CA GLY A 319 4.45 4.39 -5.36
C GLY A 319 3.33 4.50 -4.32
N GLY A 320 3.15 5.62 -3.64
CA GLY A 320 2.16 5.81 -2.60
C GLY A 320 0.97 6.68 -3.02
N VAL A 321 0.09 6.96 -2.06
CA VAL A 321 -1.19 7.67 -2.29
C VAL A 321 -1.02 9.11 -2.77
N ILE A 322 0.04 9.79 -2.29
CA ILE A 322 0.31 11.19 -2.69
C ILE A 322 0.77 11.20 -4.15
N ALA A 323 1.70 10.32 -4.52
CA ALA A 323 2.15 10.16 -5.90
C ALA A 323 0.99 9.74 -6.82
N ALA A 324 0.12 8.81 -6.41
CA ALA A 324 -1.05 8.42 -7.19
C ALA A 324 -1.95 9.62 -7.53
N ASN A 325 -2.22 10.47 -6.56
CA ASN A 325 -3.00 11.69 -6.78
C ASN A 325 -2.31 12.67 -7.73
N LYS A 326 -0.98 12.82 -7.65
CA LYS A 326 -0.20 13.66 -8.57
C LYS A 326 -0.22 13.11 -10.01
N VAL A 327 -0.06 11.78 -10.17
CA VAL A 327 -0.20 11.13 -11.49
C VAL A 327 -1.58 11.39 -12.07
N LEU A 328 -2.64 11.31 -11.27
CA LEU A 328 -4.00 11.59 -11.73
C LEU A 328 -4.17 13.06 -12.15
N ASP A 329 -3.61 14.02 -11.39
CA ASP A 329 -3.63 15.45 -11.74
C ASP A 329 -2.96 15.70 -13.11
N GLU A 330 -1.79 15.07 -13.35
CA GLU A 330 -1.09 15.17 -14.62
C GLU A 330 -1.87 14.51 -15.77
N LEU A 331 -2.47 13.32 -15.53
CA LEU A 331 -3.30 12.63 -16.52
C LEU A 331 -4.55 13.43 -16.89
N GLU A 332 -5.16 14.18 -15.96
CA GLU A 332 -6.26 15.09 -16.30
C GLU A 332 -5.81 16.12 -17.35
N GLY A 333 -4.58 16.66 -17.24
CA GLY A 333 -4.01 17.56 -18.23
C GLY A 333 -3.76 16.90 -19.58
N TYR A 334 -3.10 15.74 -19.59
CA TYR A 334 -2.70 15.07 -20.82
C TYR A 334 -3.86 14.40 -21.57
N ILE A 335 -4.81 13.80 -20.85
CA ILE A 335 -5.90 13.02 -21.47
C ILE A 335 -7.15 13.89 -21.67
N ILE A 336 -7.55 14.66 -20.66
CA ILE A 336 -8.79 15.45 -20.72
C ILE A 336 -8.54 16.79 -21.41
N GLY A 337 -7.35 17.38 -21.24
CA GLY A 337 -6.97 18.64 -21.87
C GLY A 337 -7.52 19.83 -21.10
N LYS A 338 -7.13 19.94 -19.84
CA LYS A 338 -7.38 21.13 -19.00
C LYS A 338 -6.20 22.08 -19.06
#